data_1d6b70982170f154b8a16b916979a1cb
#
_entry.id   1d6b70982170f154b8a16b916979a1cb
#
_cell.length_a   1.000
_cell.length_b   1.000
_cell.length_c   1.000
_cell.angle_alpha   90.00
_cell.angle_beta   90.00
_cell.angle_gamma   90.00
#
_symmetry.space_group_name_H-M   'P 1'
#
loop_
_entity.id
_entity.type
_entity.pdbx_description
1 polymer ?
#
loop_
_entity_poly.entity_id
_entity_poly.type
_entity_poly.pdbx_seq_one_letter_code
_entity_poly.pdbx_strand_id
1 'polypeptide(L)'
;NDFKRVSGRAAGLCYTPGVKRMIMVGTLKSRYIRDLVKAKKIDASLLEGKNEKYLMTVVSAPLNGVDEALVIVGSDKRGTIYGIYELSEQIGVSPWYDWADVPVMSRQNLSMTRGSYTAGEPAVKYRGIFLNDEAPCLTGWVKHTYGTNYGDHRFYARVFELILRLRGNFMWPAMWGWSFYADDPENSKTAHEMGIIMGTSHHEPMARNHQEWVRKRSEYGAWDYASNQQVIDRFFREGMERAADTEDLITIGMRGDGDTPMGGKEGEDDKYVPRDEENMRLMEKIFRNQRRIIKEVTGKAPEKRPQVWAIYKEVQRYYDMGLRVPDDVIMLLSDDNWGDVRRLPDAKERKHSGGWGMYYHVDYVGAPRNSKWLNVTPIQNMWEQLQLTYSYGVDKLWILNVGDLKPMEYPITLFMNMAWNPERYAAGNLLEHTRAFCAQQFGEEQADEAMRILNLYCKYNGRVTPEMLDKDTYHLASGEWRQVADEYVKLEAEALRQYLKLEAAYRDAYRQLILFPVQAMANLYEMYYAQAMNHKLYKENNPQANEWADKVEQAFRRDAELCREYNEEMSGGKWNGMMTQKHIGYTSWNDDFPADRLPEVYRIEQPADDADHKRIFV
;
A
#
# COMPACT_ATOMS: atom_id res chain seq x y z
N ASN A 1 -23.51 7.54 5.84
CA ASN A 1 -22.63 8.26 6.77
C ASN A 1 -22.05 9.54 6.15
N ASP A 2 -21.64 9.55 4.87
CA ASP A 2 -20.95 10.70 4.24
C ASP A 2 -21.86 11.92 4.11
N PHE A 3 -23.13 11.72 3.80
CA PHE A 3 -24.10 12.83 3.88
C PHE A 3 -24.15 13.48 5.26
N LYS A 4 -24.12 12.68 6.33
CA LYS A 4 -24.10 13.20 7.71
C LYS A 4 -22.79 13.96 7.99
N ARG A 5 -21.66 13.47 7.48
CA ARG A 5 -20.37 14.14 7.64
C ARG A 5 -20.38 15.51 6.98
N VAL A 6 -20.93 15.62 5.77
CA VAL A 6 -20.92 16.86 4.99
C VAL A 6 -22.02 17.83 5.41
N SER A 7 -23.25 17.35 5.67
CA SER A 7 -24.44 18.21 5.89
C SER A 7 -24.92 18.28 7.35
N GLY A 8 -24.35 17.46 8.22
CA GLY A 8 -24.86 17.27 9.59
C GLY A 8 -26.14 16.43 9.68
N ARG A 9 -26.73 16.02 8.54
CA ARG A 9 -27.99 15.29 8.48
C ARG A 9 -27.79 13.92 7.84
N ALA A 10 -28.27 12.88 8.51
CA ALA A 10 -28.25 11.52 7.94
C ALA A 10 -29.27 11.39 6.81
N ALA A 11 -28.89 10.74 5.72
CA ALA A 11 -29.87 10.31 4.72
C ALA A 11 -30.71 9.17 5.29
N GLY A 12 -32.02 9.27 5.14
CA GLY A 12 -32.93 8.18 5.48
C GLY A 12 -32.87 7.06 4.45
N LEU A 13 -32.76 5.82 4.90
CA LEU A 13 -32.92 4.65 4.02
C LEU A 13 -34.41 4.27 3.92
N CYS A 14 -34.90 4.11 2.71
CA CYS A 14 -36.23 3.60 2.45
C CYS A 14 -36.18 2.55 1.34
N TYR A 15 -37.05 1.54 1.48
CA TYR A 15 -37.19 0.46 0.48
C TYR A 15 -38.43 0.64 -0.39
N THR A 16 -39.26 1.63 -0.06
CA THR A 16 -40.49 2.00 -0.79
C THR A 16 -40.51 3.50 -1.04
N PRO A 17 -41.02 3.96 -2.19
CA PRO A 17 -41.13 5.39 -2.47
C PRO A 17 -42.08 6.09 -1.47
N GLY A 18 -41.63 7.22 -0.93
CA GLY A 18 -42.42 8.01 0.03
C GLY A 18 -42.05 9.48 0.05
N VAL A 19 -41.16 9.90 -0.86
CA VAL A 19 -40.62 11.27 -0.91
C VAL A 19 -40.60 11.80 -2.33
N LYS A 20 -40.65 13.11 -2.48
CA LYS A 20 -40.66 13.78 -3.80
C LYS A 20 -39.30 13.72 -4.53
N ARG A 21 -38.20 13.70 -3.80
CA ARG A 21 -36.84 13.58 -4.32
C ARG A 21 -36.07 12.52 -3.56
N MET A 22 -35.30 11.71 -4.27
CA MET A 22 -34.53 10.63 -3.66
C MET A 22 -33.26 10.30 -4.43
N ILE A 23 -32.39 9.52 -3.79
CA ILE A 23 -31.31 8.82 -4.46
C ILE A 23 -31.70 7.35 -4.58
N MET A 24 -31.70 6.83 -5.79
CA MET A 24 -31.98 5.42 -6.07
C MET A 24 -30.67 4.71 -6.38
N VAL A 25 -30.40 3.61 -5.67
CA VAL A 25 -29.16 2.85 -5.83
C VAL A 25 -29.49 1.39 -6.10
N GLY A 26 -28.84 0.81 -7.10
CA GLY A 26 -28.99 -0.60 -7.41
C GLY A 26 -28.14 -1.08 -8.58
N THR A 27 -28.21 -2.37 -8.82
CA THR A 27 -27.65 -2.98 -10.04
C THR A 27 -28.72 -3.07 -11.13
N LEU A 28 -28.32 -3.41 -12.36
CA LEU A 28 -29.26 -3.72 -13.46
C LEU A 28 -30.28 -4.82 -13.09
N LYS A 29 -29.99 -5.66 -12.11
CA LYS A 29 -30.90 -6.73 -11.61
C LYS A 29 -31.92 -6.25 -10.60
N SER A 30 -31.75 -5.04 -10.04
CA SER A 30 -32.67 -4.47 -9.03
C SER A 30 -34.04 -4.14 -9.66
N ARG A 31 -35.12 -4.41 -8.95
CA ARG A 31 -36.50 -4.27 -9.46
C ARG A 31 -36.74 -2.87 -10.04
N TYR A 32 -36.55 -1.84 -9.26
CA TYR A 32 -36.84 -0.47 -9.71
C TYR A 32 -35.94 -0.02 -10.86
N ILE A 33 -34.69 -0.46 -10.89
CA ILE A 33 -33.77 -0.17 -12.01
C ILE A 33 -34.27 -0.83 -13.30
N ARG A 34 -34.68 -2.10 -13.24
CA ARG A 34 -35.28 -2.78 -14.42
C ARG A 34 -36.54 -2.08 -14.92
N ASP A 35 -37.36 -1.53 -14.03
CA ASP A 35 -38.57 -0.79 -14.43
C ASP A 35 -38.18 0.54 -15.15
N LEU A 36 -37.11 1.23 -14.70
CA LEU A 36 -36.59 2.42 -15.37
C LEU A 36 -35.99 2.08 -16.75
N VAL A 37 -35.32 0.95 -16.88
CA VAL A 37 -34.80 0.46 -18.16
C VAL A 37 -35.93 0.15 -19.14
N LYS A 38 -36.97 -0.57 -18.69
CA LYS A 38 -38.16 -0.85 -19.50
C LYS A 38 -38.88 0.41 -19.94
N ALA A 39 -38.94 1.41 -19.08
CA ALA A 39 -39.51 2.72 -19.39
C ALA A 39 -38.60 3.61 -20.23
N LYS A 40 -37.44 3.11 -20.69
CA LYS A 40 -36.43 3.85 -21.48
C LYS A 40 -35.91 5.11 -20.78
N LYS A 41 -35.93 5.14 -19.46
CA LYS A 41 -35.38 6.24 -18.64
C LYS A 41 -33.92 6.06 -18.31
N ILE A 42 -33.41 4.83 -18.45
CA ILE A 42 -31.99 4.46 -18.34
C ILE A 42 -31.64 3.59 -19.53
N ASP A 43 -30.51 3.88 -20.18
CA ASP A 43 -29.97 3.05 -21.25
C ASP A 43 -29.10 1.93 -20.65
N ALA A 44 -29.66 0.72 -20.61
CA ALA A 44 -28.96 -0.45 -20.09
C ALA A 44 -27.74 -0.86 -20.91
N SER A 45 -27.69 -0.52 -22.22
CA SER A 45 -26.57 -0.88 -23.11
C SER A 45 -25.23 -0.30 -22.64
N LEU A 46 -25.28 0.79 -21.87
CA LEU A 46 -24.08 1.41 -21.29
C LEU A 46 -23.44 0.55 -20.19
N LEU A 47 -24.18 -0.42 -19.63
CA LEU A 47 -23.77 -1.23 -18.47
C LEU A 47 -23.85 -2.74 -18.73
N GLU A 48 -24.66 -3.21 -19.68
CA GLU A 48 -24.80 -4.63 -20.01
C GLU A 48 -23.47 -5.21 -20.52
N GLY A 49 -23.07 -6.34 -19.95
CA GLY A 49 -21.82 -7.01 -20.29
C GLY A 49 -20.54 -6.28 -19.80
N LYS A 50 -20.71 -5.20 -19.03
CA LYS A 50 -19.61 -4.44 -18.45
C LYS A 50 -19.25 -4.95 -17.04
N ASN A 51 -17.99 -4.75 -16.67
CA ASN A 51 -17.49 -5.13 -15.35
C ASN A 51 -17.23 -3.88 -14.52
N GLU A 52 -17.75 -3.88 -13.28
CA GLU A 52 -17.48 -2.85 -12.28
C GLU A 52 -17.72 -1.41 -12.76
N LYS A 53 -18.57 -1.26 -13.78
CA LYS A 53 -18.97 0.03 -14.33
C LYS A 53 -20.23 0.56 -13.65
N TYR A 54 -20.32 1.86 -13.47
CA TYR A 54 -21.52 2.53 -12.99
C TYR A 54 -21.95 3.67 -13.91
N LEU A 55 -23.22 4.01 -13.79
CA LEU A 55 -23.82 5.21 -14.34
C LEU A 55 -24.54 5.94 -13.21
N MET A 56 -24.29 7.23 -13.09
CA MET A 56 -24.98 8.13 -12.17
C MET A 56 -25.66 9.21 -13.00
N THR A 57 -27.00 9.29 -12.93
CA THR A 57 -27.81 10.20 -13.75
C THR A 57 -29.08 10.65 -13.04
N VAL A 58 -29.59 11.81 -13.39
CA VAL A 58 -30.86 12.33 -12.87
C VAL A 58 -32.02 11.88 -13.75
N VAL A 59 -33.02 11.24 -13.14
CA VAL A 59 -34.25 10.76 -13.82
C VAL A 59 -35.47 11.50 -13.28
N SER A 60 -36.21 12.16 -14.18
CA SER A 60 -37.52 12.80 -13.86
C SER A 60 -38.62 11.77 -13.77
N ALA A 61 -39.51 11.94 -12.79
CA ALA A 61 -40.66 11.06 -12.53
C ALA A 61 -40.27 9.57 -12.56
N PRO A 62 -39.26 9.12 -11.78
CA PRO A 62 -38.78 7.74 -11.85
C PRO A 62 -39.85 6.73 -11.41
N LEU A 63 -40.70 7.11 -10.48
CA LEU A 63 -41.76 6.31 -9.89
C LEU A 63 -42.99 7.20 -9.61
N ASN A 64 -44.16 6.59 -9.44
CA ASN A 64 -45.39 7.30 -9.02
C ASN A 64 -45.15 8.03 -7.68
N GLY A 65 -45.42 9.34 -7.67
CA GLY A 65 -45.28 10.17 -6.49
C GLY A 65 -43.86 10.70 -6.24
N VAL A 66 -42.88 10.32 -7.05
CA VAL A 66 -41.49 10.85 -7.00
C VAL A 66 -41.28 11.77 -8.18
N ASP A 67 -40.95 13.03 -7.91
CA ASP A 67 -40.74 14.02 -8.96
C ASP A 67 -39.39 13.82 -9.68
N GLU A 68 -38.34 13.46 -8.90
CA GLU A 68 -37.00 13.34 -9.42
C GLU A 68 -36.16 12.39 -8.55
N ALA A 69 -35.25 11.63 -9.20
CA ALA A 69 -34.26 10.83 -8.50
C ALA A 69 -32.86 10.99 -9.14
N LEU A 70 -31.83 11.08 -8.29
CA LEU A 70 -30.47 10.75 -8.69
C LEU A 70 -30.36 9.22 -8.68
N VAL A 71 -30.14 8.61 -9.83
CA VAL A 71 -30.03 7.16 -9.98
C VAL A 71 -28.55 6.78 -10.10
N ILE A 72 -28.10 5.91 -9.21
CA ILE A 72 -26.80 5.27 -9.23
C ILE A 72 -27.02 3.80 -9.57
N VAL A 73 -26.61 3.40 -10.76
CA VAL A 73 -26.78 2.03 -11.23
C VAL A 73 -25.44 1.44 -11.65
N GLY A 74 -25.13 0.27 -11.10
CA GLY A 74 -23.93 -0.50 -11.46
C GLY A 74 -24.25 -1.67 -12.38
N SER A 75 -23.29 -2.03 -13.24
CA SER A 75 -23.33 -3.28 -13.99
C SER A 75 -23.34 -4.50 -13.07
N ASP A 76 -22.72 -4.37 -11.90
CA ASP A 76 -22.62 -5.37 -10.84
C ASP A 76 -22.54 -4.71 -9.45
N LYS A 77 -22.30 -5.52 -8.42
CA LYS A 77 -22.19 -5.08 -7.02
C LYS A 77 -21.12 -4.00 -6.86
N ARG A 78 -19.90 -4.25 -7.35
CA ARG A 78 -18.77 -3.31 -7.19
C ARG A 78 -18.97 -2.03 -8.00
N GLY A 79 -19.47 -2.13 -9.21
CA GLY A 79 -19.85 -0.95 -9.98
C GLY A 79 -20.82 -0.05 -9.21
N THR A 80 -21.82 -0.64 -8.55
CA THR A 80 -22.76 0.12 -7.71
C THR A 80 -22.06 0.78 -6.53
N ILE A 81 -21.15 0.07 -5.83
CA ILE A 81 -20.37 0.60 -4.72
C ILE A 81 -19.51 1.79 -5.18
N TYR A 82 -18.84 1.67 -6.32
CA TYR A 82 -18.02 2.75 -6.87
C TYR A 82 -18.84 3.98 -7.24
N GLY A 83 -20.06 3.80 -7.77
CA GLY A 83 -20.96 4.92 -8.00
C GLY A 83 -21.39 5.64 -6.71
N ILE A 84 -21.58 4.91 -5.62
CA ILE A 84 -21.87 5.49 -4.30
C ILE A 84 -20.65 6.30 -3.81
N TYR A 85 -19.44 5.77 -3.91
CA TYR A 85 -18.23 6.47 -3.47
C TYR A 85 -17.86 7.62 -4.40
N GLU A 86 -18.19 7.55 -5.70
CA GLU A 86 -18.09 8.71 -6.60
C GLU A 86 -18.95 9.88 -6.09
N LEU A 87 -20.19 9.61 -5.70
CA LEU A 87 -21.03 10.63 -5.10
C LEU A 87 -20.42 11.17 -3.80
N SER A 88 -19.86 10.31 -2.98
CA SER A 88 -19.17 10.72 -1.73
C SER A 88 -18.01 11.69 -2.01
N GLU A 89 -17.18 11.42 -3.02
CA GLU A 89 -16.11 12.33 -3.43
C GLU A 89 -16.67 13.66 -3.95
N GLN A 90 -17.69 13.62 -4.79
CA GLN A 90 -18.28 14.84 -5.36
C GLN A 90 -18.92 15.76 -4.31
N ILE A 91 -19.46 15.21 -3.24
CA ILE A 91 -19.96 16.02 -2.12
C ILE A 91 -18.88 16.48 -1.16
N GLY A 92 -17.62 16.05 -1.35
CA GLY A 92 -16.45 16.56 -0.63
C GLY A 92 -15.86 15.62 0.42
N VAL A 93 -16.09 14.31 0.32
CA VAL A 93 -15.45 13.33 1.19
C VAL A 93 -14.28 12.67 0.45
N SER A 94 -13.05 13.00 0.83
CA SER A 94 -11.86 12.38 0.28
C SER A 94 -11.81 10.88 0.59
N PRO A 95 -11.27 10.01 -0.28
CA PRO A 95 -10.94 8.63 0.08
C PRO A 95 -10.08 8.52 1.33
N TRP A 96 -9.26 9.51 1.60
CA TRP A 96 -8.32 9.59 2.72
C TRP A 96 -8.87 10.28 3.97
N TYR A 97 -10.19 10.53 4.03
CA TYR A 97 -10.81 11.23 5.17
C TYR A 97 -10.53 10.56 6.52
N ASP A 98 -10.43 9.22 6.55
CA ASP A 98 -10.14 8.45 7.75
C ASP A 98 -8.64 8.14 7.93
N TRP A 99 -7.98 7.63 6.87
CA TRP A 99 -6.60 7.18 6.94
C TRP A 99 -5.55 8.29 6.87
N ALA A 100 -5.92 9.51 6.53
CA ALA A 100 -5.04 10.68 6.55
C ALA A 100 -5.69 11.92 7.16
N ASP A 101 -6.79 11.75 7.90
CA ASP A 101 -7.51 12.83 8.59
C ASP A 101 -7.86 14.03 7.70
N VAL A 102 -8.11 13.76 6.42
CA VAL A 102 -8.53 14.80 5.48
C VAL A 102 -9.90 15.34 5.92
N PRO A 103 -10.03 16.65 6.18
CA PRO A 103 -11.25 17.19 6.73
C PRO A 103 -12.41 17.09 5.75
N VAL A 104 -13.58 16.77 6.28
CA VAL A 104 -14.84 16.85 5.54
C VAL A 104 -15.48 18.19 5.85
N MET A 105 -15.42 19.12 4.90
CA MET A 105 -15.93 20.46 5.08
C MET A 105 -17.46 20.47 5.10
N SER A 106 -18.05 21.13 6.11
CA SER A 106 -19.49 21.21 6.25
C SER A 106 -20.12 22.07 5.15
N ARG A 107 -21.21 21.55 4.56
CA ARG A 107 -22.01 22.24 3.54
C ARG A 107 -23.49 22.13 3.86
N GLN A 108 -24.18 23.27 3.96
CA GLN A 108 -25.62 23.32 4.24
C GLN A 108 -26.45 22.81 3.06
N ASN A 109 -26.00 23.11 1.84
CA ASN A 109 -26.66 22.69 0.60
C ASN A 109 -25.73 21.81 -0.23
N LEU A 110 -26.23 20.68 -0.63
CA LEU A 110 -25.55 19.78 -1.56
C LEU A 110 -26.24 19.91 -2.92
N SER A 111 -25.46 20.24 -3.94
CA SER A 111 -25.93 20.32 -5.32
C SER A 111 -24.99 19.58 -6.24
N MET A 112 -25.53 19.03 -7.30
CA MET A 112 -24.81 18.37 -8.38
C MET A 112 -25.27 18.95 -9.71
N THR A 113 -24.35 19.17 -10.62
CA THR A 113 -24.71 19.52 -12.01
C THR A 113 -25.48 18.38 -12.64
N ARG A 114 -26.59 18.67 -13.32
CA ARG A 114 -27.33 17.65 -14.08
C ARG A 114 -26.45 17.10 -15.19
N GLY A 115 -26.45 15.80 -15.33
CA GLY A 115 -25.68 15.09 -16.34
C GLY A 115 -25.64 13.60 -16.06
N SER A 116 -24.91 12.89 -16.91
CA SER A 116 -24.62 11.48 -16.73
C SER A 116 -23.13 11.32 -16.42
N TYR A 117 -22.81 10.61 -15.35
CA TYR A 117 -21.46 10.42 -14.86
C TYR A 117 -21.10 8.93 -14.84
N THR A 118 -19.91 8.62 -15.33
CA THR A 118 -19.31 7.29 -15.28
C THR A 118 -17.80 7.41 -15.30
N ALA A 119 -17.10 6.52 -14.62
CA ALA A 119 -15.63 6.41 -14.72
C ALA A 119 -15.19 5.33 -15.73
N GLY A 120 -16.14 4.76 -16.48
CA GLY A 120 -15.86 3.65 -17.40
C GLY A 120 -15.67 2.31 -16.68
N GLU A 121 -15.07 1.35 -17.39
CA GLU A 121 -14.63 0.07 -16.83
C GLU A 121 -13.17 0.17 -16.38
N PRO A 122 -12.75 -0.60 -15.34
CA PRO A 122 -11.35 -0.66 -14.97
C PRO A 122 -10.50 -1.33 -16.07
N ALA A 123 -9.31 -0.77 -16.31
CA ALA A 123 -8.35 -1.34 -17.24
C ALA A 123 -7.72 -2.63 -16.69
N VAL A 124 -7.45 -2.67 -15.38
CA VAL A 124 -6.90 -3.83 -14.69
C VAL A 124 -8.00 -4.55 -13.92
N LYS A 125 -8.15 -5.85 -14.12
CA LYS A 125 -9.26 -6.63 -13.57
C LYS A 125 -9.23 -6.73 -12.05
N TYR A 126 -8.10 -7.13 -11.45
CA TYR A 126 -7.90 -7.18 -9.99
C TYR A 126 -6.89 -6.11 -9.60
N ARG A 127 -7.28 -5.24 -8.69
CA ARG A 127 -6.51 -4.04 -8.29
C ARG A 127 -6.52 -3.92 -6.79
N GLY A 128 -5.35 -3.93 -6.18
CA GLY A 128 -5.34 -3.86 -4.74
C GLY A 128 -3.97 -3.71 -4.11
N ILE A 129 -3.93 -3.90 -2.82
CA ILE A 129 -2.76 -3.73 -1.99
C ILE A 129 -2.37 -5.01 -1.27
N PHE A 130 -1.11 -5.09 -0.87
CA PHE A 130 -0.58 -6.10 0.01
C PHE A 130 -0.04 -5.42 1.28
N LEU A 131 -0.64 -5.74 2.42
CA LEU A 131 -0.14 -5.37 3.74
C LEU A 131 0.96 -6.37 4.11
N ASN A 132 2.15 -6.20 3.53
CA ASN A 132 3.22 -7.18 3.65
C ASN A 132 3.79 -7.25 5.06
N ASP A 133 3.99 -6.10 5.69
CA ASP A 133 4.72 -5.98 6.94
C ASP A 133 3.89 -5.22 7.98
N GLU A 134 3.48 -5.92 9.01
CA GLU A 134 2.61 -5.37 10.04
C GLU A 134 3.35 -4.92 11.30
N ALA A 135 4.61 -5.29 11.46
CA ALA A 135 5.37 -4.97 12.67
C ALA A 135 6.60 -4.12 12.39
N PRO A 136 6.91 -3.14 13.26
CA PRO A 136 6.24 -2.83 14.53
C PRO A 136 5.03 -1.89 14.40
N CYS A 137 4.88 -1.18 13.26
CA CYS A 137 4.01 -0.03 13.11
C CYS A 137 2.53 -0.40 13.14
N LEU A 138 2.05 -1.13 12.15
CA LEU A 138 0.64 -1.46 12.04
C LEU A 138 0.16 -2.28 13.24
N THR A 139 0.97 -3.25 13.69
CA THR A 139 0.67 -4.05 14.89
C THR A 139 0.58 -3.18 16.14
N GLY A 140 1.49 -2.24 16.33
CA GLY A 140 1.47 -1.30 17.45
C GLY A 140 0.22 -0.43 17.44
N TRP A 141 -0.12 0.13 16.29
CA TRP A 141 -1.30 0.95 16.12
C TRP A 141 -2.61 0.17 16.31
N VAL A 142 -2.69 -1.05 15.75
CA VAL A 142 -3.86 -1.94 15.91
C VAL A 142 -4.05 -2.31 17.38
N LYS A 143 -2.96 -2.63 18.09
CA LYS A 143 -3.02 -2.90 19.53
C LYS A 143 -3.54 -1.71 20.33
N HIS A 144 -3.05 -0.51 20.01
CA HIS A 144 -3.52 0.71 20.64
C HIS A 144 -5.01 0.98 20.35
N THR A 145 -5.43 0.80 19.11
CA THR A 145 -6.77 1.18 18.63
C THR A 145 -7.85 0.14 18.95
N TYR A 146 -7.55 -1.16 18.81
CA TYR A 146 -8.51 -2.25 18.91
C TYR A 146 -8.26 -3.19 20.11
N GLY A 147 -7.08 -3.13 20.71
CA GLY A 147 -6.68 -4.01 21.82
C GLY A 147 -6.27 -5.41 21.40
N THR A 148 -6.13 -5.69 20.10
CA THR A 148 -5.69 -6.98 19.54
C THR A 148 -4.25 -6.90 19.03
N ASN A 149 -3.54 -8.04 19.01
CA ASN A 149 -2.20 -8.14 18.39
C ASN A 149 -2.26 -8.54 16.93
N TYR A 150 -3.44 -8.45 16.30
CA TYR A 150 -3.70 -8.81 14.91
C TYR A 150 -4.85 -7.97 14.36
N GLY A 151 -4.96 -7.88 13.04
CA GLY A 151 -6.09 -7.25 12.38
C GLY A 151 -7.35 -8.11 12.48
N ASP A 152 -8.34 -7.63 13.22
CA ASP A 152 -9.68 -8.20 13.24
C ASP A 152 -10.57 -7.57 12.16
N HIS A 153 -11.81 -8.05 12.04
CA HIS A 153 -12.76 -7.57 11.03
C HIS A 153 -13.05 -6.06 11.12
N ARG A 154 -12.92 -5.43 12.29
CA ARG A 154 -13.10 -3.97 12.47
C ARG A 154 -11.98 -3.20 11.80
N PHE A 155 -10.75 -3.66 11.95
CA PHE A 155 -9.58 -3.11 11.28
C PHE A 155 -9.67 -3.32 9.76
N TYR A 156 -9.91 -4.56 9.33
CA TYR A 156 -9.97 -4.86 7.89
C TYR A 156 -11.13 -4.15 7.19
N ALA A 157 -12.28 -3.97 7.85
CA ALA A 157 -13.38 -3.19 7.28
C ALA A 157 -12.97 -1.76 6.90
N ARG A 158 -12.11 -1.11 7.72
CA ARG A 158 -11.58 0.23 7.39
C ARG A 158 -10.61 0.19 6.21
N VAL A 159 -9.78 -0.85 6.11
CA VAL A 159 -8.88 -1.03 4.96
C VAL A 159 -9.69 -1.33 3.69
N PHE A 160 -10.70 -2.19 3.77
CA PHE A 160 -11.60 -2.50 2.65
C PHE A 160 -12.35 -1.27 2.17
N GLU A 161 -12.82 -0.42 3.07
CA GLU A 161 -13.45 0.85 2.71
C GLU A 161 -12.49 1.74 1.93
N LEU A 162 -11.23 1.88 2.36
CA LEU A 162 -10.22 2.65 1.64
C LEU A 162 -10.00 2.10 0.23
N ILE A 163 -9.81 0.79 0.10
CA ILE A 163 -9.62 0.13 -1.21
C ILE A 163 -10.80 0.43 -2.14
N LEU A 164 -12.03 0.28 -1.65
CA LEU A 164 -13.24 0.52 -2.45
C LEU A 164 -13.40 2.00 -2.83
N ARG A 165 -13.07 2.94 -1.94
CA ARG A 165 -13.07 4.37 -2.24
C ARG A 165 -12.04 4.74 -3.31
N LEU A 166 -10.94 4.02 -3.38
CA LEU A 166 -9.92 4.14 -4.43
C LEU A 166 -10.23 3.28 -5.66
N ARG A 167 -11.43 2.74 -5.78
CA ARG A 167 -11.89 1.85 -6.87
C ARG A 167 -11.05 0.57 -7.02
N GLY A 168 -10.43 0.12 -5.94
CA GLY A 168 -9.81 -1.20 -5.83
C GLY A 168 -10.83 -2.30 -5.51
N ASN A 169 -10.42 -3.55 -5.67
CA ASN A 169 -11.28 -4.71 -5.41
C ASN A 169 -10.54 -5.90 -4.80
N PHE A 170 -9.23 -5.79 -4.57
CA PHE A 170 -8.38 -6.92 -4.22
C PHE A 170 -7.46 -6.62 -3.04
N MET A 171 -7.12 -7.65 -2.26
CA MET A 171 -6.17 -7.51 -1.16
C MET A 171 -5.44 -8.82 -0.84
N TRP A 172 -4.14 -8.71 -0.55
CA TRP A 172 -3.37 -9.67 0.22
C TRP A 172 -3.22 -9.14 1.66
N PRO A 173 -3.62 -9.92 2.67
CA PRO A 173 -3.56 -9.47 4.07
C PRO A 173 -2.14 -9.56 4.63
N ALA A 174 -1.93 -8.92 5.77
CA ALA A 174 -0.71 -9.02 6.58
C ALA A 174 -0.41 -10.47 6.98
N MET A 175 0.87 -10.84 7.02
CA MET A 175 1.25 -12.26 7.02
C MET A 175 2.41 -12.65 7.95
N TRP A 176 3.23 -11.73 8.44
CA TRP A 176 4.42 -12.12 9.21
C TRP A 176 4.12 -12.50 10.66
N GLY A 177 3.23 -11.78 11.32
CA GLY A 177 2.77 -12.09 12.67
C GLY A 177 1.29 -12.45 12.74
N TRP A 178 0.53 -12.08 11.71
CA TRP A 178 -0.92 -12.24 11.64
C TRP A 178 -1.34 -13.41 10.76
N SER A 179 -2.58 -13.84 10.96
CA SER A 179 -3.22 -14.84 10.11
C SER A 179 -4.68 -14.44 9.86
N PHE A 180 -4.93 -13.82 8.72
CA PHE A 180 -6.22 -13.24 8.33
C PHE A 180 -7.42 -14.17 8.61
N TYR A 181 -7.28 -15.44 8.18
CA TYR A 181 -8.38 -16.40 8.30
C TYR A 181 -8.47 -17.06 9.69
N ALA A 182 -7.36 -17.20 10.41
CA ALA A 182 -7.33 -17.92 11.68
C ALA A 182 -7.49 -16.99 12.89
N ASP A 183 -7.03 -15.74 12.80
CA ASP A 183 -7.10 -14.79 13.91
C ASP A 183 -8.53 -14.31 14.17
N ASP A 184 -9.30 -14.07 13.10
CA ASP A 184 -10.70 -13.69 13.18
C ASP A 184 -11.51 -14.25 11.99
N PRO A 185 -12.38 -15.24 12.21
CA PRO A 185 -13.22 -15.81 11.14
C PRO A 185 -14.15 -14.81 10.44
N GLU A 186 -14.51 -13.71 11.10
CA GLU A 186 -15.35 -12.65 10.52
C GLU A 186 -14.59 -11.83 9.46
N ASN A 187 -13.26 -11.90 9.40
CA ASN A 187 -12.45 -11.20 8.38
C ASN A 187 -12.87 -11.57 6.96
N SER A 188 -12.94 -12.86 6.65
CA SER A 188 -13.30 -13.35 5.32
C SER A 188 -14.75 -13.00 4.95
N LYS A 189 -15.66 -13.12 5.89
CA LYS A 189 -17.08 -12.74 5.71
C LYS A 189 -17.21 -11.25 5.45
N THR A 190 -16.51 -10.41 6.23
CA THR A 190 -16.50 -8.95 6.05
C THR A 190 -15.98 -8.57 4.66
N ALA A 191 -14.90 -9.19 4.20
CA ALA A 191 -14.37 -8.97 2.85
C ALA A 191 -15.42 -9.29 1.78
N HIS A 192 -16.03 -10.47 1.86
CA HIS A 192 -17.04 -10.93 0.91
C HIS A 192 -18.28 -10.01 0.92
N GLU A 193 -18.79 -9.64 2.08
CA GLU A 193 -19.96 -8.75 2.23
C GLU A 193 -19.67 -7.35 1.66
N MET A 194 -18.50 -6.80 1.90
CA MET A 194 -18.09 -5.49 1.37
C MET A 194 -17.75 -5.51 -0.12
N GLY A 195 -17.46 -6.68 -0.70
CA GLY A 195 -17.13 -6.83 -2.13
C GLY A 195 -15.63 -6.80 -2.42
N ILE A 196 -14.78 -7.09 -1.44
CA ILE A 196 -13.34 -7.29 -1.63
C ILE A 196 -13.04 -8.75 -1.94
N ILE A 197 -12.24 -8.95 -2.98
CA ILE A 197 -11.68 -10.24 -3.37
C ILE A 197 -10.39 -10.43 -2.59
N MET A 198 -10.34 -11.45 -1.76
CA MET A 198 -9.13 -11.79 -1.03
C MET A 198 -8.22 -12.72 -1.85
N GLY A 199 -6.94 -12.62 -1.61
CA GLY A 199 -5.94 -13.58 -2.01
C GLY A 199 -4.98 -13.81 -0.86
N THR A 200 -4.02 -14.69 -1.08
CA THR A 200 -2.90 -14.91 -0.17
C THR A 200 -1.60 -14.74 -0.94
N SER A 201 -0.54 -14.35 -0.26
CA SER A 201 0.70 -13.92 -0.89
C SER A 201 1.40 -15.06 -1.68
N HIS A 202 2.47 -14.68 -2.34
CA HIS A 202 3.27 -15.55 -3.23
C HIS A 202 3.84 -16.82 -2.57
N HIS A 203 3.92 -16.89 -1.23
CA HIS A 203 4.37 -18.08 -0.49
C HIS A 203 3.30 -18.68 0.42
N GLU A 204 2.07 -18.24 0.30
CA GLU A 204 0.90 -18.65 1.10
C GLU A 204 -0.18 -19.29 0.22
N PRO A 205 0.05 -20.47 -0.37
CA PRO A 205 -0.87 -21.07 -1.33
C PRO A 205 -2.17 -21.56 -0.71
N MET A 206 -3.21 -21.68 -1.56
CA MET A 206 -4.48 -22.37 -1.30
C MET A 206 -5.31 -21.72 -0.20
N ALA A 207 -5.40 -20.38 -0.21
CA ALA A 207 -6.16 -19.59 0.76
C ALA A 207 -5.79 -19.89 2.23
N ARG A 208 -4.50 -20.15 2.47
CA ARG A 208 -3.92 -20.36 3.81
C ARG A 208 -2.94 -19.25 4.11
N ASN A 209 -2.85 -18.88 5.38
CA ASN A 209 -1.77 -18.02 5.85
C ASN A 209 -0.63 -18.89 6.38
N HIS A 210 0.62 -18.53 6.07
CA HIS A 210 1.79 -19.30 6.50
C HIS A 210 1.88 -19.39 8.03
N GLN A 211 1.43 -18.36 8.74
CA GLN A 211 1.37 -18.34 10.20
C GLN A 211 0.47 -19.44 10.80
N GLU A 212 -0.52 -19.93 10.07
CA GLU A 212 -1.31 -21.08 10.51
C GLU A 212 -0.45 -22.34 10.63
N TRP A 213 0.48 -22.53 9.67
CA TRP A 213 1.46 -23.61 9.74
C TRP A 213 2.49 -23.40 10.85
N VAL A 214 3.09 -22.22 10.92
CA VAL A 214 4.12 -21.87 11.90
C VAL A 214 3.62 -22.11 13.34
N ARG A 215 2.40 -21.65 13.65
CA ARG A 215 1.79 -21.80 14.99
C ARG A 215 1.49 -23.25 15.36
N LYS A 216 1.34 -24.13 14.38
CA LYS A 216 1.06 -25.56 14.57
C LYS A 216 2.17 -26.47 14.03
N ARG A 217 3.37 -25.98 13.93
CA ARG A 217 4.52 -26.71 13.35
C ARG A 217 4.78 -28.05 14.05
N SER A 218 4.59 -28.13 15.35
CA SER A 218 4.72 -29.39 16.11
C SER A 218 3.68 -30.45 15.73
N GLU A 219 2.50 -30.03 15.27
CA GLU A 219 1.42 -30.89 14.79
C GLU A 219 1.59 -31.26 13.31
N TYR A 220 1.92 -30.27 12.50
CA TYR A 220 1.98 -30.42 11.03
C TYR A 220 3.31 -30.96 10.52
N GLY A 221 4.42 -30.77 11.25
CA GLY A 221 5.75 -31.18 10.83
C GLY A 221 6.41 -30.19 9.87
N ALA A 222 7.31 -30.72 9.03
CA ALA A 222 8.09 -29.89 8.10
C ALA A 222 7.23 -29.33 6.96
N TRP A 223 7.50 -28.07 6.57
CA TRP A 223 6.98 -27.45 5.36
C TRP A 223 7.81 -27.91 4.16
N ASP A 224 7.73 -29.19 3.83
CA ASP A 224 8.44 -29.83 2.75
C ASP A 224 7.52 -30.83 2.04
N TYR A 225 7.14 -30.49 0.80
CA TYR A 225 6.18 -31.27 0.04
C TYR A 225 6.72 -32.66 -0.37
N ALA A 226 8.04 -32.79 -0.51
CA ALA A 226 8.64 -34.07 -0.86
C ALA A 226 8.48 -35.11 0.26
N SER A 227 8.60 -34.71 1.50
CA SER A 227 8.54 -35.60 2.67
C SER A 227 7.21 -35.57 3.43
N ASN A 228 6.39 -34.51 3.27
CA ASN A 228 5.18 -34.29 4.08
C ASN A 228 3.92 -33.97 3.25
N GLN A 229 3.83 -34.54 2.05
CA GLN A 229 2.77 -34.25 1.10
C GLN A 229 1.36 -34.40 1.67
N GLN A 230 1.07 -35.49 2.39
CA GLN A 230 -0.28 -35.78 2.88
C GLN A 230 -0.81 -34.71 3.85
N VAL A 231 0.03 -34.21 4.74
CA VAL A 231 -0.35 -33.15 5.70
C VAL A 231 -0.52 -31.82 4.98
N ILE A 232 0.38 -31.52 4.02
CA ILE A 232 0.29 -30.28 3.24
C ILE A 232 -0.95 -30.30 2.33
N ASP A 233 -1.27 -31.42 1.67
CA ASP A 233 -2.49 -31.55 0.86
C ASP A 233 -3.76 -31.36 1.71
N ARG A 234 -3.80 -31.88 2.95
CA ARG A 234 -4.88 -31.66 3.89
C ARG A 234 -4.97 -30.18 4.27
N PHE A 235 -3.85 -29.54 4.58
CA PHE A 235 -3.76 -28.12 4.89
C PHE A 235 -4.31 -27.26 3.74
N PHE A 236 -3.95 -27.58 2.50
CA PHE A 236 -4.49 -26.92 1.31
C PHE A 236 -5.99 -27.13 1.14
N ARG A 237 -6.48 -28.33 1.39
CA ARG A 237 -7.90 -28.66 1.31
C ARG A 237 -8.74 -27.84 2.29
N GLU A 238 -8.32 -27.75 3.53
CA GLU A 238 -8.99 -26.95 4.57
C GLU A 238 -9.07 -25.46 4.18
N GLY A 239 -8.03 -24.90 3.55
CA GLY A 239 -8.05 -23.54 3.01
C GLY A 239 -9.08 -23.37 1.89
N MET A 240 -9.15 -24.32 0.97
CA MET A 240 -10.13 -24.30 -0.11
C MET A 240 -11.58 -24.47 0.38
N GLU A 241 -11.82 -25.32 1.38
CA GLU A 241 -13.13 -25.50 2.00
C GLU A 241 -13.64 -24.17 2.59
N ARG A 242 -12.75 -23.44 3.24
CA ARG A 242 -13.03 -22.11 3.80
C ARG A 242 -13.32 -21.04 2.73
N ALA A 243 -12.67 -21.14 1.58
CA ALA A 243 -12.82 -20.20 0.46
C ALA A 243 -13.84 -20.64 -0.60
N ALA A 244 -14.55 -21.76 -0.42
CA ALA A 244 -15.40 -22.36 -1.45
C ALA A 244 -16.48 -21.41 -1.96
N ASP A 245 -17.12 -20.66 -1.07
CA ASP A 245 -18.27 -19.78 -1.35
C ASP A 245 -17.88 -18.30 -1.52
N THR A 246 -16.59 -17.97 -1.49
CA THR A 246 -16.09 -16.59 -1.69
C THR A 246 -15.64 -16.38 -3.13
N GLU A 247 -15.32 -15.12 -3.49
CA GLU A 247 -14.72 -14.76 -4.77
C GLU A 247 -13.17 -14.81 -4.74
N ASP A 248 -12.55 -15.38 -3.69
CA ASP A 248 -11.12 -15.35 -3.46
C ASP A 248 -10.32 -15.84 -4.67
N LEU A 249 -9.24 -15.13 -5.00
CA LEU A 249 -8.28 -15.50 -6.02
C LEU A 249 -7.23 -16.43 -5.39
N ILE A 250 -7.15 -17.66 -5.89
CA ILE A 250 -6.35 -18.70 -5.24
C ILE A 250 -4.91 -18.68 -5.73
N THR A 251 -3.97 -18.41 -4.83
CA THR A 251 -2.54 -18.57 -5.08
C THR A 251 -2.21 -20.05 -5.16
N ILE A 252 -1.54 -20.46 -6.23
CA ILE A 252 -1.02 -21.83 -6.41
C ILE A 252 0.51 -21.83 -6.49
N GLY A 253 1.08 -23.02 -6.39
CA GLY A 253 2.51 -23.21 -6.25
C GLY A 253 2.90 -23.35 -4.78
N MET A 254 4.18 -23.29 -4.49
CA MET A 254 4.73 -23.37 -3.15
C MET A 254 6.14 -22.80 -3.15
N ARG A 255 6.55 -22.17 -2.07
CA ARG A 255 7.94 -21.83 -1.78
C ARG A 255 8.40 -22.56 -0.52
N GLY A 256 9.61 -22.32 -0.08
CA GLY A 256 10.14 -22.86 1.16
C GLY A 256 9.50 -22.20 2.39
N ASP A 257 9.91 -22.67 3.56
CA ASP A 257 9.45 -22.16 4.84
C ASP A 257 9.94 -20.71 5.06
N GLY A 258 9.06 -19.80 5.47
CA GLY A 258 9.41 -18.41 5.74
C GLY A 258 9.84 -17.59 4.51
N ASP A 259 9.16 -17.76 3.37
CA ASP A 259 9.46 -17.05 2.09
C ASP A 259 10.86 -17.34 1.51
N THR A 260 11.41 -18.50 1.81
CA THR A 260 12.68 -18.97 1.26
C THR A 260 12.46 -19.78 -0.04
N PRO A 261 13.51 -20.05 -0.84
CA PRO A 261 13.42 -21.01 -1.92
C PRO A 261 12.99 -22.40 -1.44
N MET A 262 12.32 -23.18 -2.28
CA MET A 262 11.85 -24.52 -1.94
C MET A 262 13.03 -25.41 -1.51
N GLY A 263 12.94 -26.00 -0.32
CA GLY A 263 14.03 -26.72 0.35
C GLY A 263 14.96 -25.84 1.18
N GLY A 264 14.78 -24.52 1.16
CA GLY A 264 15.42 -23.58 2.07
C GLY A 264 14.71 -23.46 3.41
N LYS A 265 15.36 -22.84 4.38
CA LYS A 265 14.81 -22.53 5.69
C LYS A 265 15.16 -21.10 6.06
N GLU A 266 14.24 -20.42 6.70
CA GLU A 266 14.45 -19.08 7.22
C GLU A 266 15.67 -19.03 8.14
N GLY A 267 16.53 -18.02 7.93
CA GLY A 267 17.78 -17.85 8.69
C GLY A 267 18.93 -18.78 8.28
N GLU A 268 18.76 -19.60 7.23
CA GLU A 268 19.79 -20.52 6.69
C GLU A 268 20.12 -20.26 5.22
N ASP A 269 19.97 -19.01 4.75
CA ASP A 269 20.17 -18.65 3.33
C ASP A 269 21.56 -19.01 2.80
N ASP A 270 22.57 -18.90 3.63
CA ASP A 270 23.98 -19.24 3.33
C ASP A 270 24.22 -20.76 3.17
N LYS A 271 23.31 -21.58 3.65
CA LYS A 271 23.38 -23.05 3.55
C LYS A 271 22.55 -23.62 2.41
N TYR A 272 21.73 -22.77 1.76
CA TYR A 272 20.86 -23.23 0.69
C TYR A 272 21.65 -23.58 -0.57
N VAL A 273 21.45 -24.80 -1.06
CA VAL A 273 21.98 -25.27 -2.35
C VAL A 273 20.83 -25.36 -3.35
N PRO A 274 20.87 -24.61 -4.45
CA PRO A 274 19.82 -24.65 -5.47
C PRO A 274 19.65 -26.06 -6.09
N ARG A 275 18.40 -26.52 -6.19
CA ARG A 275 18.01 -27.80 -6.79
C ARG A 275 16.92 -27.56 -7.85
N ASP A 276 17.20 -26.70 -8.80
CA ASP A 276 16.21 -26.13 -9.71
C ASP A 276 15.39 -27.19 -10.46
N GLU A 277 16.03 -28.17 -11.08
CA GLU A 277 15.32 -29.23 -11.83
C GLU A 277 14.45 -30.11 -10.92
N GLU A 278 14.92 -30.43 -9.73
CA GLU A 278 14.16 -31.19 -8.73
C GLU A 278 12.96 -30.38 -8.24
N ASN A 279 13.18 -29.10 -7.92
CA ASN A 279 12.14 -28.17 -7.49
C ASN A 279 11.09 -27.94 -8.58
N MET A 280 11.49 -27.85 -9.85
CA MET A 280 10.56 -27.73 -10.98
C MET A 280 9.65 -28.97 -11.11
N ARG A 281 10.22 -30.17 -11.05
CA ARG A 281 9.42 -31.44 -11.08
C ARG A 281 8.46 -31.52 -9.90
N LEU A 282 8.92 -31.12 -8.72
CA LEU A 282 8.08 -31.08 -7.52
C LEU A 282 6.96 -30.04 -7.66
N MET A 283 7.25 -28.86 -8.22
CA MET A 283 6.27 -27.82 -8.46
C MET A 283 5.17 -28.26 -9.43
N GLU A 284 5.50 -28.98 -10.51
CA GLU A 284 4.51 -29.56 -11.41
C GLU A 284 3.56 -30.52 -10.70
N LYS A 285 4.09 -31.33 -9.78
CA LYS A 285 3.28 -32.23 -8.94
C LYS A 285 2.36 -31.42 -8.00
N ILE A 286 2.88 -30.37 -7.40
CA ILE A 286 2.12 -29.47 -6.53
C ILE A 286 0.96 -28.83 -7.30
N PHE A 287 1.19 -28.28 -8.49
CA PHE A 287 0.13 -27.70 -9.34
C PHE A 287 -0.98 -28.72 -9.61
N ARG A 288 -0.63 -29.94 -10.02
CA ARG A 288 -1.63 -30.99 -10.28
C ARG A 288 -2.47 -31.30 -9.04
N ASN A 289 -1.85 -31.42 -7.88
CA ASN A 289 -2.55 -31.75 -6.64
C ASN A 289 -3.40 -30.58 -6.14
N GLN A 290 -2.92 -29.36 -6.19
CA GLN A 290 -3.68 -28.18 -5.82
C GLN A 290 -4.92 -28.02 -6.72
N ARG A 291 -4.80 -28.18 -8.02
CA ARG A 291 -5.94 -28.12 -8.95
C ARG A 291 -6.93 -29.27 -8.74
N ARG A 292 -6.46 -30.47 -8.39
CA ARG A 292 -7.31 -31.58 -7.99
C ARG A 292 -8.10 -31.24 -6.73
N ILE A 293 -7.46 -30.67 -5.71
CA ILE A 293 -8.11 -30.23 -4.47
C ILE A 293 -9.19 -29.17 -4.76
N ILE A 294 -8.87 -28.16 -5.61
CA ILE A 294 -9.84 -27.14 -6.03
C ILE A 294 -11.09 -27.81 -6.65
N LYS A 295 -10.89 -28.76 -7.58
CA LYS A 295 -12.00 -29.49 -8.22
C LYS A 295 -12.84 -30.26 -7.21
N GLU A 296 -12.17 -31.01 -6.32
CA GLU A 296 -12.85 -31.85 -5.33
C GLU A 296 -13.67 -31.04 -4.34
N VAL A 297 -13.14 -29.92 -3.85
CA VAL A 297 -13.80 -29.05 -2.87
C VAL A 297 -14.92 -28.24 -3.51
N THR A 298 -14.69 -27.63 -4.67
CA THR A 298 -15.69 -26.75 -5.30
C THR A 298 -16.74 -27.50 -6.13
N GLY A 299 -16.49 -28.76 -6.47
CA GLY A 299 -17.34 -29.54 -7.40
C GLY A 299 -17.31 -29.00 -8.84
N LYS A 300 -16.41 -28.09 -9.18
CA LYS A 300 -16.29 -27.42 -10.49
C LYS A 300 -14.92 -27.69 -11.10
N ALA A 301 -14.84 -27.57 -12.42
CA ALA A 301 -13.55 -27.62 -13.10
C ALA A 301 -12.61 -26.53 -12.57
N PRO A 302 -11.31 -26.80 -12.39
CA PRO A 302 -10.36 -25.84 -11.79
C PRO A 302 -10.34 -24.50 -12.52
N GLU A 303 -10.55 -24.48 -13.83
CA GLU A 303 -10.58 -23.31 -14.70
C GLU A 303 -11.74 -22.34 -14.35
N LYS A 304 -12.73 -22.81 -13.58
CA LYS A 304 -13.85 -21.98 -13.10
C LYS A 304 -13.54 -21.24 -11.81
N ARG A 305 -12.40 -21.54 -11.17
CA ARG A 305 -11.90 -20.83 -10.01
C ARG A 305 -10.65 -20.06 -10.39
N PRO A 306 -10.66 -18.72 -10.37
CA PRO A 306 -9.48 -17.94 -10.69
C PRO A 306 -8.28 -18.31 -9.81
N GLN A 307 -7.13 -18.51 -10.44
CA GLN A 307 -5.89 -18.88 -9.79
C GLN A 307 -4.77 -17.96 -10.24
N VAL A 308 -3.78 -17.77 -9.38
CA VAL A 308 -2.58 -16.99 -9.66
C VAL A 308 -1.32 -17.74 -9.24
N TRP A 309 -0.30 -17.65 -10.06
CA TRP A 309 1.05 -18.12 -9.75
C TRP A 309 2.03 -16.95 -9.80
N ALA A 310 2.69 -16.68 -8.68
CA ALA A 310 3.65 -15.60 -8.57
C ALA A 310 5.03 -16.04 -9.07
N ILE A 311 5.54 -15.34 -10.07
CA ILE A 311 6.86 -15.52 -10.66
C ILE A 311 7.83 -14.55 -9.94
N TYR A 312 8.13 -14.88 -8.69
CA TYR A 312 8.90 -14.02 -7.81
C TYR A 312 10.21 -14.70 -7.39
N LYS A 313 11.29 -13.95 -7.29
CA LYS A 313 12.63 -14.44 -6.90
C LYS A 313 13.08 -15.63 -7.76
N GLU A 314 13.44 -16.77 -7.14
CA GLU A 314 13.89 -17.99 -7.82
C GLU A 314 12.83 -18.61 -8.75
N VAL A 315 11.56 -18.37 -8.50
CA VAL A 315 10.45 -18.88 -9.34
C VAL A 315 10.52 -18.30 -10.76
N GLN A 316 11.01 -17.07 -10.93
CA GLN A 316 11.26 -16.50 -12.26
C GLN A 316 12.29 -17.37 -13.02
N ARG A 317 13.35 -17.82 -12.36
CA ARG A 317 14.34 -18.69 -12.98
C ARG A 317 13.73 -20.03 -13.41
N TYR A 318 12.85 -20.63 -12.60
CA TYR A 318 12.12 -21.84 -12.98
C TYR A 318 11.25 -21.62 -14.23
N TYR A 319 10.56 -20.48 -14.30
CA TYR A 319 9.80 -20.11 -15.48
C TYR A 319 10.70 -19.96 -16.73
N ASP A 320 11.82 -19.29 -16.59
CA ASP A 320 12.80 -19.08 -17.68
C ASP A 320 13.44 -20.40 -18.13
N MET A 321 13.59 -21.38 -17.22
CA MET A 321 14.03 -22.75 -17.51
C MET A 321 12.94 -23.65 -18.11
N GLY A 322 11.70 -23.18 -18.23
CA GLY A 322 10.61 -23.88 -18.91
C GLY A 322 9.48 -24.40 -18.04
N LEU A 323 9.48 -24.15 -16.71
CA LEU A 323 8.33 -24.50 -15.88
C LEU A 323 7.10 -23.69 -16.31
N ARG A 324 5.96 -24.37 -16.45
CA ARG A 324 4.69 -23.75 -16.90
C ARG A 324 3.52 -24.21 -16.01
N VAL A 325 2.53 -23.32 -15.91
CA VAL A 325 1.21 -23.62 -15.35
C VAL A 325 0.17 -23.77 -16.46
N PRO A 326 -1.01 -24.33 -16.19
CA PRO A 326 -2.12 -24.32 -17.13
C PRO A 326 -2.49 -22.91 -17.62
N ASP A 327 -2.95 -22.81 -18.87
CA ASP A 327 -3.16 -21.52 -19.55
C ASP A 327 -4.22 -20.61 -18.91
N ASP A 328 -5.09 -21.14 -18.06
CA ASP A 328 -6.12 -20.37 -17.33
C ASP A 328 -5.60 -19.65 -16.07
N VAL A 329 -4.38 -19.98 -15.63
CA VAL A 329 -3.78 -19.40 -14.42
C VAL A 329 -3.19 -18.03 -14.72
N ILE A 330 -3.45 -17.04 -13.87
CA ILE A 330 -2.84 -15.71 -13.98
C ILE A 330 -1.35 -15.83 -13.63
N MET A 331 -0.50 -15.30 -14.50
CA MET A 331 0.95 -15.22 -14.29
C MET A 331 1.28 -13.87 -13.64
N LEU A 332 1.77 -13.89 -12.41
CA LEU A 332 2.08 -12.67 -11.66
C LEU A 332 3.59 -12.39 -11.70
N LEU A 333 3.98 -11.37 -12.47
CA LEU A 333 5.33 -10.84 -12.49
C LEU A 333 5.60 -9.95 -11.28
N SER A 334 6.86 -9.65 -11.03
CA SER A 334 7.27 -8.70 -9.99
C SER A 334 8.29 -7.70 -10.52
N ASP A 335 8.42 -6.57 -9.81
CA ASP A 335 9.54 -5.67 -9.93
C ASP A 335 10.81 -6.25 -9.27
N ASP A 336 11.88 -5.45 -9.20
CA ASP A 336 13.15 -5.80 -8.56
C ASP A 336 13.17 -5.54 -7.04
N ASN A 337 12.02 -5.27 -6.43
CA ASN A 337 11.79 -4.82 -5.05
C ASN A 337 12.10 -3.32 -4.80
N TRP A 338 12.55 -2.61 -5.83
CA TRP A 338 12.95 -1.18 -5.75
C TRP A 338 12.20 -0.30 -6.74
N GLY A 339 11.16 -0.84 -7.36
CA GLY A 339 10.26 -0.13 -8.26
C GLY A 339 10.60 -0.21 -9.75
N ASP A 340 11.52 -1.08 -10.15
CA ASP A 340 11.86 -1.29 -11.56
C ASP A 340 11.39 -2.68 -12.03
N VAL A 341 10.61 -2.70 -13.10
CA VAL A 341 10.03 -3.94 -13.64
C VAL A 341 11.12 -4.81 -14.26
N ARG A 342 11.27 -6.03 -13.75
CA ARG A 342 12.34 -6.95 -14.15
C ARG A 342 12.11 -7.63 -15.49
N ARG A 343 10.85 -7.93 -15.80
CA ARG A 343 10.45 -8.73 -16.94
C ARG A 343 9.04 -8.39 -17.37
N LEU A 344 8.80 -8.44 -18.66
CA LEU A 344 7.48 -8.30 -19.27
C LEU A 344 7.25 -9.43 -20.27
N PRO A 345 6.00 -9.83 -20.54
CA PRO A 345 5.69 -10.90 -21.45
C PRO A 345 6.00 -10.49 -22.90
N ASP A 346 6.62 -11.37 -23.65
CA ASP A 346 6.81 -11.18 -25.08
C ASP A 346 5.50 -11.40 -25.88
N ALA A 347 5.55 -11.23 -27.21
CA ALA A 347 4.37 -11.37 -28.09
C ALA A 347 3.76 -12.79 -28.07
N LYS A 348 4.54 -13.84 -27.81
CA LYS A 348 4.07 -15.21 -27.68
C LYS A 348 3.44 -15.45 -26.31
N GLU A 349 4.11 -15.01 -25.26
CA GLU A 349 3.68 -15.12 -23.87
C GLU A 349 2.37 -14.38 -23.60
N ARG A 350 2.14 -13.22 -24.25
CA ARG A 350 0.87 -12.48 -24.18
C ARG A 350 -0.35 -13.24 -24.67
N LYS A 351 -0.17 -14.38 -25.36
CA LYS A 351 -1.27 -15.27 -25.79
C LYS A 351 -1.77 -16.17 -24.67
N HIS A 352 -1.08 -16.22 -23.53
CA HIS A 352 -1.49 -16.98 -22.35
C HIS A 352 -2.87 -16.50 -21.87
N SER A 353 -3.87 -17.38 -21.88
CA SER A 353 -5.29 -17.00 -21.71
C SER A 353 -5.63 -16.52 -20.30
N GLY A 354 -4.93 -17.00 -19.28
CA GLY A 354 -5.05 -16.51 -17.90
C GLY A 354 -4.60 -15.07 -17.75
N GLY A 355 -3.73 -14.61 -18.65
CA GLY A 355 -3.19 -13.25 -18.65
C GLY A 355 -2.11 -13.04 -17.60
N TRP A 356 -1.71 -11.77 -17.46
CA TRP A 356 -0.54 -11.36 -16.69
C TRP A 356 -0.89 -10.33 -15.64
N GLY A 357 -0.21 -10.40 -14.51
CA GLY A 357 -0.28 -9.44 -13.42
C GLY A 357 1.09 -8.91 -13.02
N MET A 358 1.09 -7.87 -12.18
CA MET A 358 2.29 -7.23 -11.63
C MET A 358 2.17 -7.08 -10.12
N TYR A 359 3.17 -7.57 -9.41
CA TYR A 359 3.42 -7.33 -8.00
C TYR A 359 4.51 -6.25 -7.87
N TYR A 360 4.12 -5.07 -7.42
CA TYR A 360 4.95 -3.87 -7.38
C TYR A 360 5.20 -3.43 -5.94
N HIS A 361 6.40 -2.92 -5.63
CA HIS A 361 6.81 -2.56 -4.27
C HIS A 361 6.94 -1.04 -4.10
N VAL A 362 6.37 -0.52 -3.01
CA VAL A 362 6.72 0.78 -2.41
C VAL A 362 7.23 0.61 -0.97
N ASP A 363 7.17 -0.60 -0.46
CA ASP A 363 7.75 -1.09 0.78
C ASP A 363 8.46 -2.42 0.50
N TYR A 364 9.59 -2.66 1.16
CA TYR A 364 10.37 -3.88 0.96
C TYR A 364 11.04 -4.35 2.25
N VAL A 365 10.94 -5.63 2.54
CA VAL A 365 11.68 -6.34 3.58
C VAL A 365 12.68 -7.28 2.91
N GLY A 366 13.98 -7.05 3.10
CA GLY A 366 15.00 -7.92 2.53
C GLY A 366 16.37 -7.25 2.35
N ALA A 367 17.28 -8.00 1.71
CA ALA A 367 18.63 -7.55 1.42
C ALA A 367 18.67 -6.52 0.27
N PRO A 368 19.62 -5.56 0.27
CA PRO A 368 20.66 -5.32 1.27
C PRO A 368 20.15 -4.61 2.52
N ARG A 369 19.04 -3.89 2.45
CA ARG A 369 18.36 -3.16 3.53
C ARG A 369 16.86 -3.21 3.33
N ASN A 370 16.12 -3.10 4.41
CA ASN A 370 14.69 -2.83 4.37
C ASN A 370 14.42 -1.42 3.82
N SER A 371 13.25 -1.21 3.23
CA SER A 371 12.67 0.08 2.88
C SER A 371 11.25 0.11 3.44
N LYS A 372 11.10 0.45 4.72
CA LYS A 372 9.89 0.27 5.51
C LYS A 372 9.35 1.55 6.15
N TRP A 373 10.18 2.58 6.27
CA TRP A 373 9.87 3.73 7.12
C TRP A 373 9.10 4.82 6.38
N LEU A 374 9.65 5.35 5.29
CA LEU A 374 9.05 6.45 4.52
C LEU A 374 8.90 6.09 3.04
N ASN A 375 8.02 6.82 2.36
CA ASN A 375 7.91 6.71 0.91
C ASN A 375 9.21 7.19 0.23
N VAL A 376 9.77 6.32 -0.60
CA VAL A 376 11.00 6.57 -1.38
C VAL A 376 10.77 6.46 -2.89
N THR A 377 9.51 6.40 -3.32
CA THR A 377 9.14 6.14 -4.71
C THR A 377 8.97 7.45 -5.47
N PRO A 378 9.83 7.76 -6.47
CA PRO A 378 9.60 8.89 -7.37
C PRO A 378 8.32 8.69 -8.19
N ILE A 379 7.53 9.74 -8.27
CA ILE A 379 6.23 9.72 -8.97
C ILE A 379 6.41 9.32 -10.44
N GLN A 380 7.42 9.87 -11.08
CA GLN A 380 7.74 9.65 -12.50
C GLN A 380 8.16 8.21 -12.77
N ASN A 381 8.98 7.63 -11.89
CA ASN A 381 9.40 6.24 -12.02
C ASN A 381 8.22 5.28 -11.91
N MET A 382 7.40 5.45 -10.88
CA MET A 382 6.21 4.62 -10.70
C MET A 382 5.27 4.70 -11.91
N TRP A 383 5.00 5.92 -12.40
CA TRP A 383 4.20 6.13 -13.60
C TRP A 383 4.79 5.41 -14.82
N GLU A 384 6.09 5.58 -15.08
CA GLU A 384 6.76 4.97 -16.24
C GLU A 384 6.67 3.44 -16.19
N GLN A 385 7.00 2.86 -15.05
CA GLN A 385 7.00 1.41 -14.88
C GLN A 385 5.60 0.80 -15.00
N LEU A 386 4.58 1.46 -14.47
CA LEU A 386 3.19 1.01 -14.60
C LEU A 386 2.65 1.20 -16.02
N GLN A 387 2.98 2.28 -16.72
CA GLN A 387 2.63 2.47 -18.14
C GLN A 387 3.30 1.41 -19.02
N LEU A 388 4.57 1.15 -18.77
CA LEU A 388 5.30 0.09 -19.46
C LEU A 388 4.62 -1.26 -19.25
N THR A 389 4.31 -1.59 -18.00
CA THR A 389 3.61 -2.81 -17.59
C THR A 389 2.28 -2.98 -18.36
N TYR A 390 1.44 -1.95 -18.36
CA TYR A 390 0.15 -1.98 -19.05
C TYR A 390 0.31 -2.11 -20.57
N SER A 391 1.25 -1.40 -21.16
CA SER A 391 1.49 -1.42 -22.62
C SER A 391 1.90 -2.79 -23.15
N TYR A 392 2.44 -3.66 -22.28
CA TYR A 392 2.79 -5.04 -22.59
C TYR A 392 1.67 -6.05 -22.31
N GLY A 393 0.46 -5.60 -21.98
CA GLY A 393 -0.71 -6.45 -21.78
C GLY A 393 -0.77 -7.11 -20.39
N VAL A 394 -0.14 -6.51 -19.40
CA VAL A 394 -0.19 -6.95 -18.00
C VAL A 394 -1.35 -6.22 -17.32
N ASP A 395 -2.56 -6.78 -17.44
CA ASP A 395 -3.82 -6.13 -17.08
C ASP A 395 -4.77 -6.99 -16.22
N LYS A 396 -4.31 -8.17 -15.76
CA LYS A 396 -5.20 -9.07 -14.99
C LYS A 396 -5.17 -8.82 -13.50
N LEU A 397 -4.01 -8.54 -12.93
CA LEU A 397 -3.84 -8.31 -11.50
C LEU A 397 -2.71 -7.31 -11.28
N TRP A 398 -3.02 -6.20 -10.64
CA TRP A 398 -2.01 -5.29 -10.09
C TRP A 398 -2.14 -5.26 -8.58
N ILE A 399 -1.05 -5.60 -7.90
CA ILE A 399 -0.98 -5.58 -6.45
C ILE A 399 0.23 -4.77 -5.98
N LEU A 400 -0.01 -3.82 -5.09
CA LEU A 400 0.99 -2.93 -4.53
C LEU A 400 1.37 -3.38 -3.12
N ASN A 401 2.62 -3.74 -2.92
CA ASN A 401 3.16 -3.93 -1.58
C ASN A 401 3.34 -2.57 -0.91
N VAL A 402 2.59 -2.32 0.16
CA VAL A 402 2.54 -1.03 0.86
C VAL A 402 3.08 -1.09 2.29
N GLY A 403 3.49 -2.28 2.77
CA GLY A 403 3.85 -2.45 4.18
C GLY A 403 2.70 -2.11 5.11
N ASP A 404 2.77 -0.94 5.73
CA ASP A 404 1.86 -0.49 6.79
C ASP A 404 0.75 0.49 6.35
N LEU A 405 0.56 0.77 5.08
CA LEU A 405 -0.29 1.84 4.51
C LEU A 405 0.28 3.25 4.63
N LYS A 406 0.93 3.60 5.73
CA LYS A 406 1.44 4.94 6.02
C LYS A 406 2.97 4.92 6.08
N PRO A 407 3.63 5.91 5.47
CA PRO A 407 3.07 7.06 4.73
C PRO A 407 3.01 6.86 3.20
N MET A 408 2.34 5.81 2.74
CA MET A 408 2.25 5.41 1.32
C MET A 408 0.98 5.92 0.62
N GLU A 409 0.29 6.92 1.19
CA GLU A 409 -1.02 7.38 0.74
C GLU A 409 -1.02 7.84 -0.73
N TYR A 410 -0.03 8.63 -1.13
CA TYR A 410 0.03 9.09 -2.53
C TYR A 410 0.43 7.99 -3.52
N PRO A 411 1.47 7.17 -3.29
CA PRO A 411 1.74 6.01 -4.13
C PRO A 411 0.55 5.07 -4.28
N ILE A 412 -0.19 4.79 -3.22
CA ILE A 412 -1.41 3.97 -3.27
C ILE A 412 -2.45 4.62 -4.18
N THR A 413 -2.68 5.93 -4.04
CA THR A 413 -3.64 6.66 -4.87
C THR A 413 -3.25 6.62 -6.34
N LEU A 414 -2.01 6.90 -6.67
CA LEU A 414 -1.50 6.88 -8.04
C LEU A 414 -1.64 5.49 -8.66
N PHE A 415 -1.21 4.46 -7.93
CA PHE A 415 -1.31 3.07 -8.38
C PHE A 415 -2.74 2.65 -8.69
N MET A 416 -3.68 2.91 -7.78
CA MET A 416 -5.09 2.53 -7.95
C MET A 416 -5.75 3.30 -9.09
N ASN A 417 -5.47 4.59 -9.22
CA ASN A 417 -6.00 5.42 -10.30
C ASN A 417 -5.46 4.98 -11.67
N MET A 418 -4.17 4.65 -11.75
CA MET A 418 -3.58 4.10 -12.97
C MET A 418 -4.14 2.70 -13.30
N ALA A 419 -4.35 1.84 -12.30
CA ALA A 419 -4.97 0.54 -12.52
C ALA A 419 -6.41 0.64 -13.03
N TRP A 420 -7.11 1.72 -12.65
CA TRP A 420 -8.45 2.00 -13.19
C TRP A 420 -8.40 2.48 -14.63
N ASN A 421 -7.57 3.49 -14.92
CA ASN A 421 -7.44 4.04 -16.27
C ASN A 421 -6.03 4.59 -16.52
N PRO A 422 -5.07 3.75 -16.96
CA PRO A 422 -3.70 4.18 -17.20
C PRO A 422 -3.57 5.16 -18.38
N GLU A 423 -4.49 5.14 -19.33
CA GLU A 423 -4.46 6.02 -20.51
C GLU A 423 -4.68 7.51 -20.18
N ARG A 424 -5.22 7.80 -18.99
CA ARG A 424 -5.35 9.19 -18.49
C ARG A 424 -4.03 9.81 -18.06
N TYR A 425 -2.98 9.00 -17.89
CA TYR A 425 -1.69 9.42 -17.34
C TYR A 425 -0.63 9.46 -18.43
N ALA A 426 -0.07 10.62 -18.65
CA ALA A 426 1.01 10.86 -19.60
C ALA A 426 2.12 11.70 -18.96
N ALA A 427 3.32 11.68 -19.52
CA ALA A 427 4.44 12.49 -19.04
C ALA A 427 4.09 13.98 -18.89
N GLY A 428 3.28 14.50 -19.83
CA GLY A 428 2.89 15.92 -19.85
C GLY A 428 1.85 16.33 -18.82
N ASN A 429 1.10 15.39 -18.22
CA ASN A 429 0.01 15.71 -17.28
C ASN A 429 0.16 15.06 -15.90
N LEU A 430 1.24 14.34 -15.64
CA LEU A 430 1.42 13.60 -14.39
C LEU A 430 1.36 14.51 -13.16
N LEU A 431 1.97 15.68 -13.21
CA LEU A 431 1.92 16.65 -12.11
C LEU A 431 0.55 17.32 -11.96
N GLU A 432 -0.27 17.39 -13.01
CA GLU A 432 -1.66 17.86 -12.91
C GLU A 432 -2.49 16.87 -12.06
N HIS A 433 -2.28 15.57 -12.22
CA HIS A 433 -2.90 14.57 -11.36
C HIS A 433 -2.42 14.66 -9.91
N THR A 434 -1.13 14.91 -9.68
CA THR A 434 -0.58 15.15 -8.34
C THR A 434 -1.17 16.42 -7.73
N ARG A 435 -1.32 17.48 -8.52
CA ARG A 435 -1.99 18.72 -8.11
C ARG A 435 -3.45 18.47 -7.71
N ALA A 436 -4.18 17.69 -8.50
CA ALA A 436 -5.57 17.35 -8.19
C ALA A 436 -5.69 16.56 -6.88
N PHE A 437 -4.78 15.64 -6.61
CA PHE A 437 -4.68 14.98 -5.31
C PHE A 437 -4.48 15.99 -4.18
N CYS A 438 -3.53 16.92 -4.32
CA CYS A 438 -3.26 17.94 -3.31
C CYS A 438 -4.45 18.89 -3.09
N ALA A 439 -5.15 19.29 -4.18
CA ALA A 439 -6.36 20.08 -4.08
C ALA A 439 -7.46 19.39 -3.27
N GLN A 440 -7.64 18.09 -3.48
CA GLN A 440 -8.61 17.29 -2.72
C GLN A 440 -8.27 17.19 -1.23
N GLN A 441 -6.98 17.10 -0.88
CA GLN A 441 -6.54 16.91 0.50
C GLN A 441 -6.39 18.22 1.28
N PHE A 442 -5.99 19.31 0.62
CA PHE A 442 -5.56 20.56 1.29
C PHE A 442 -6.31 21.83 0.84
N GLY A 443 -7.21 21.70 -0.14
CA GLY A 443 -7.90 22.83 -0.76
C GLY A 443 -7.19 23.35 -2.02
N GLU A 444 -7.97 23.95 -2.90
CA GLU A 444 -7.54 24.40 -4.24
C GLU A 444 -6.41 25.42 -4.19
N GLU A 445 -6.47 26.36 -3.24
CA GLU A 445 -5.49 27.43 -3.09
C GLU A 445 -4.09 26.94 -2.70
N GLN A 446 -4.00 25.77 -2.08
CA GLN A 446 -2.74 25.18 -1.61
C GLN A 446 -2.16 24.17 -2.59
N ALA A 447 -2.90 23.81 -3.63
CA ALA A 447 -2.62 22.63 -4.48
C ALA A 447 -1.29 22.73 -5.22
N ASP A 448 -0.96 23.88 -5.80
CA ASP A 448 0.25 24.04 -6.62
C ASP A 448 1.53 23.89 -5.78
N GLU A 449 1.59 24.55 -4.63
CA GLU A 449 2.76 24.47 -3.75
C GLU A 449 2.86 23.09 -3.08
N ALA A 450 1.74 22.52 -2.64
CA ALA A 450 1.73 21.18 -2.05
C ALA A 450 2.16 20.12 -3.09
N MET A 451 1.70 20.21 -4.34
CA MET A 451 2.13 19.34 -5.44
C MET A 451 3.63 19.44 -5.68
N ARG A 452 4.18 20.67 -5.72
CA ARG A 452 5.61 20.91 -5.92
C ARG A 452 6.44 20.26 -4.80
N ILE A 453 6.05 20.45 -3.54
CA ILE A 453 6.77 19.90 -2.38
C ILE A 453 6.65 18.38 -2.36
N LEU A 454 5.44 17.83 -2.58
CA LEU A 454 5.21 16.38 -2.64
C LEU A 454 6.07 15.72 -3.73
N ASN A 455 6.09 16.28 -4.92
CA ASN A 455 6.92 15.78 -6.01
C ASN A 455 8.41 15.83 -5.68
N LEU A 456 8.88 16.92 -5.07
CA LEU A 456 10.30 17.06 -4.71
C LEU A 456 10.70 16.09 -3.60
N TYR A 457 9.88 15.89 -2.57
CA TYR A 457 10.26 14.95 -1.52
C TYR A 457 10.30 13.51 -2.05
N CYS A 458 9.33 13.11 -2.89
CA CYS A 458 9.35 11.79 -3.53
C CYS A 458 10.62 11.60 -4.37
N LYS A 459 11.00 12.63 -5.15
CA LYS A 459 12.21 12.62 -5.96
C LYS A 459 13.49 12.54 -5.11
N TYR A 460 13.57 13.33 -4.04
CA TYR A 460 14.75 13.36 -3.18
C TYR A 460 14.91 12.06 -2.39
N ASN A 461 13.82 11.54 -1.82
CA ASN A 461 13.83 10.26 -1.09
C ASN A 461 14.19 9.08 -1.99
N GLY A 462 13.89 9.15 -3.28
CA GLY A 462 14.25 8.13 -4.27
C GLY A 462 15.76 8.08 -4.59
N ARG A 463 16.58 9.01 -4.09
CA ARG A 463 18.04 8.96 -4.27
C ARG A 463 18.67 7.82 -3.48
N VAL A 464 18.31 7.72 -2.21
CA VAL A 464 18.78 6.68 -1.29
C VAL A 464 17.69 6.44 -0.26
N THR A 465 17.33 5.18 0.01
CA THR A 465 16.41 4.86 1.09
C THR A 465 17.00 5.26 2.44
N PRO A 466 16.21 5.75 3.39
CA PRO A 466 16.72 6.23 4.68
C PRO A 466 17.52 5.18 5.45
N GLU A 467 17.12 3.91 5.35
CA GLU A 467 17.81 2.79 6.01
C GLU A 467 19.21 2.49 5.42
N MET A 468 19.49 2.96 4.21
CA MET A 468 20.80 2.82 3.55
C MET A 468 21.69 4.05 3.68
N LEU A 469 21.16 5.14 4.26
CA LEU A 469 21.88 6.39 4.39
C LEU A 469 22.95 6.28 5.50
N ASP A 470 24.14 6.78 5.22
CA ASP A 470 25.24 6.92 6.18
C ASP A 470 26.13 8.13 5.86
N LYS A 471 27.17 8.38 6.69
CA LYS A 471 28.12 9.50 6.50
C LYS A 471 28.89 9.45 5.18
N ASP A 472 29.03 8.29 4.56
CA ASP A 472 29.81 8.06 3.35
C ASP A 472 28.94 7.98 2.08
N THR A 473 27.62 8.15 2.20
CA THR A 473 26.66 8.05 1.08
C THR A 473 26.97 9.05 -0.03
N TYR A 474 27.36 10.27 0.33
CA TYR A 474 27.70 11.32 -0.63
C TYR A 474 29.13 11.81 -0.42
N HIS A 475 29.72 12.37 -1.47
CA HIS A 475 31.11 12.80 -1.46
C HIS A 475 31.29 14.16 -0.75
N LEU A 476 31.95 14.15 0.42
CA LEU A 476 32.06 15.34 1.26
C LEU A 476 33.00 16.41 0.64
N ALA A 477 34.15 16.00 0.06
CA ALA A 477 35.13 16.93 -0.46
C ALA A 477 34.70 17.68 -1.73
N SER A 478 33.79 17.12 -2.52
CA SER A 478 33.23 17.81 -3.69
C SER A 478 32.13 18.81 -3.34
N GLY A 479 31.64 18.80 -2.09
CA GLY A 479 30.50 19.59 -1.65
C GLY A 479 29.15 18.96 -1.91
N GLU A 480 29.10 17.74 -2.47
CA GLU A 480 27.85 17.03 -2.78
C GLU A 480 27.01 16.81 -1.53
N TRP A 481 27.61 16.34 -0.42
CA TRP A 481 26.91 16.17 0.85
C TRP A 481 26.21 17.46 1.31
N ARG A 482 26.93 18.58 1.24
CA ARG A 482 26.38 19.88 1.63
C ARG A 482 25.21 20.26 0.75
N GLN A 483 25.34 20.09 -0.56
CA GLN A 483 24.31 20.43 -1.53
C GLN A 483 23.02 19.64 -1.27
N VAL A 484 23.10 18.32 -1.11
CA VAL A 484 21.90 17.48 -0.90
C VAL A 484 21.25 17.75 0.45
N ALA A 485 22.03 18.02 1.50
CA ALA A 485 21.48 18.41 2.80
C ALA A 485 20.77 19.77 2.73
N ASP A 486 21.35 20.77 2.05
CA ASP A 486 20.73 22.09 1.86
C ASP A 486 19.42 22.03 1.07
N GLU A 487 19.33 21.15 0.06
CA GLU A 487 18.07 20.93 -0.67
C GLU A 487 16.94 20.48 0.26
N TYR A 488 17.20 19.56 1.19
CA TYR A 488 16.22 19.12 2.17
C TYR A 488 15.88 20.21 3.20
N VAL A 489 16.86 20.93 3.72
CA VAL A 489 16.64 22.05 4.66
C VAL A 489 15.76 23.12 4.02
N LYS A 490 16.02 23.46 2.75
CA LYS A 490 15.18 24.38 1.98
C LYS A 490 13.75 23.86 1.83
N LEU A 491 13.61 22.58 1.46
CA LEU A 491 12.28 21.96 1.26
C LEU A 491 11.50 21.91 2.58
N GLU A 492 12.16 21.60 3.70
CA GLU A 492 11.56 21.65 5.04
C GLU A 492 11.03 23.05 5.38
N ALA A 493 11.83 24.07 5.15
CA ALA A 493 11.42 25.46 5.40
C ALA A 493 10.21 25.87 4.54
N GLU A 494 10.15 25.39 3.29
CA GLU A 494 9.02 25.63 2.38
C GLU A 494 7.75 24.89 2.85
N ALA A 495 7.87 23.61 3.21
CA ALA A 495 6.77 22.82 3.75
C ALA A 495 6.21 23.43 5.05
N LEU A 496 7.09 23.87 5.96
CA LEU A 496 6.68 24.49 7.20
C LEU A 496 5.96 25.84 6.96
N ARG A 497 6.45 26.65 6.02
CA ARG A 497 5.76 27.91 5.65
C ARG A 497 4.37 27.65 5.10
N GLN A 498 4.19 26.63 4.27
CA GLN A 498 2.86 26.24 3.78
C GLN A 498 1.96 25.75 4.92
N TYR A 499 2.47 24.86 5.78
CA TYR A 499 1.75 24.36 6.94
C TYR A 499 1.19 25.49 7.82
N LEU A 500 1.99 26.52 8.09
CA LEU A 500 1.58 27.67 8.92
C LEU A 500 0.48 28.52 8.26
N LYS A 501 0.38 28.51 6.93
CA LYS A 501 -0.67 29.23 6.17
C LYS A 501 -1.97 28.46 6.05
N LEU A 502 -1.93 27.12 6.24
CA LEU A 502 -3.12 26.28 6.14
C LEU A 502 -4.15 26.62 7.22
N GLU A 503 -5.43 26.55 6.84
CA GLU A 503 -6.51 26.48 7.83
C GLU A 503 -6.28 25.31 8.78
N ALA A 504 -6.64 25.49 10.04
CA ALA A 504 -6.38 24.48 11.09
C ALA A 504 -6.93 23.09 10.75
N ALA A 505 -8.08 23.04 10.07
CA ALA A 505 -8.73 21.79 9.69
C ALA A 505 -7.87 20.89 8.77
N TYR A 506 -7.01 21.47 7.93
CA TYR A 506 -6.16 20.74 6.99
C TYR A 506 -4.78 20.36 7.54
N ARG A 507 -4.41 20.88 8.72
CA ARG A 507 -3.04 20.75 9.25
C ARG A 507 -2.63 19.32 9.55
N ASP A 508 -3.52 18.51 10.12
CA ASP A 508 -3.22 17.12 10.44
C ASP A 508 -3.01 16.28 9.16
N ALA A 509 -3.84 16.50 8.13
CA ALA A 509 -3.67 15.86 6.84
C ALA A 509 -2.35 16.26 6.17
N TYR A 510 -2.03 17.55 6.15
CA TYR A 510 -0.79 18.06 5.57
C TYR A 510 0.45 17.55 6.32
N ARG A 511 0.36 17.49 7.64
CA ARG A 511 1.44 16.98 8.50
C ARG A 511 1.76 15.53 8.18
N GLN A 512 0.75 14.69 8.01
CA GLN A 512 0.92 13.28 7.65
C GLN A 512 1.48 13.08 6.23
N LEU A 513 0.91 13.79 5.27
CA LEU A 513 1.15 13.55 3.85
C LEU A 513 2.41 14.24 3.31
N ILE A 514 2.82 15.35 3.92
CA ILE A 514 3.92 16.19 3.41
C ILE A 514 4.92 16.56 4.49
N LEU A 515 4.48 17.23 5.58
CA LEU A 515 5.41 17.90 6.50
C LEU A 515 6.29 16.91 7.24
N PHE A 516 5.72 15.86 7.85
CA PHE A 516 6.49 14.88 8.60
C PHE A 516 7.53 14.14 7.73
N PRO A 517 7.18 13.58 6.55
CA PRO A 517 8.19 12.94 5.69
C PRO A 517 9.34 13.87 5.30
N VAL A 518 9.04 15.14 5.01
CA VAL A 518 10.05 16.14 4.65
C VAL A 518 10.94 16.47 5.85
N GLN A 519 10.35 16.73 7.03
CA GLN A 519 11.10 17.04 8.25
C GLN A 519 12.00 15.86 8.68
N ALA A 520 11.47 14.64 8.64
CA ALA A 520 12.18 13.44 9.04
C ALA A 520 13.42 13.21 8.15
N MET A 521 13.26 13.31 6.83
CA MET A 521 14.38 13.14 5.90
C MET A 521 15.37 14.31 5.97
N ALA A 522 14.91 15.54 6.06
CA ALA A 522 15.81 16.70 6.24
C ALA A 522 16.70 16.52 7.49
N ASN A 523 16.10 16.07 8.58
CA ASN A 523 16.80 15.80 9.82
C ASN A 523 17.84 14.67 9.69
N LEU A 524 17.52 13.58 8.99
CA LEU A 524 18.50 12.51 8.73
C LEU A 524 19.66 12.97 7.86
N TYR A 525 19.40 13.74 6.82
CA TYR A 525 20.45 14.27 5.95
C TYR A 525 21.38 15.22 6.72
N GLU A 526 20.84 16.09 7.57
CA GLU A 526 21.65 16.94 8.45
C GLU A 526 22.46 16.11 9.45
N MET A 527 21.88 15.06 10.02
CA MET A 527 22.54 14.19 10.99
C MET A 527 23.77 13.48 10.38
N TYR A 528 23.60 12.85 9.22
CA TYR A 528 24.71 12.13 8.58
C TYR A 528 25.73 13.06 7.93
N TYR A 529 25.31 14.21 7.43
CA TYR A 529 26.23 15.26 7.03
C TYR A 529 27.07 15.76 8.22
N ALA A 530 26.44 15.98 9.37
CA ALA A 530 27.13 16.36 10.58
C ALA A 530 28.13 15.28 11.05
N GLN A 531 27.76 14.01 10.95
CA GLN A 531 28.67 12.90 11.25
C GLN A 531 29.88 12.87 10.30
N ALA A 532 29.67 13.09 9.00
CA ALA A 532 30.75 13.17 8.02
C ALA A 532 31.72 14.31 8.35
N MET A 533 31.19 15.49 8.71
CA MET A 533 32.00 16.64 9.15
C MET A 533 32.71 16.38 10.47
N ASN A 534 32.07 15.75 11.45
CA ASN A 534 32.69 15.37 12.71
C ASN A 534 33.89 14.46 12.48
N HIS A 535 33.74 13.39 11.71
CA HIS A 535 34.83 12.44 11.41
C HIS A 535 35.98 13.10 10.65
N LYS A 536 35.66 13.97 9.68
CA LYS A 536 36.70 14.73 8.95
C LYS A 536 37.50 15.62 9.88
N LEU A 537 36.83 16.47 10.65
CA LEU A 537 37.48 17.46 11.53
C LEU A 537 38.23 16.78 12.68
N TYR A 538 37.73 15.66 13.18
CA TYR A 538 38.44 14.85 14.17
C TYR A 538 39.78 14.31 13.62
N LYS A 539 39.79 13.77 12.39
CA LYS A 539 41.01 13.32 11.71
C LYS A 539 42.02 14.46 11.49
N GLU A 540 41.52 15.67 11.30
CA GLU A 540 42.32 16.89 11.13
C GLU A 540 42.74 17.50 12.48
N ASN A 541 42.42 16.88 13.61
CA ASN A 541 42.61 17.37 14.97
C ASN A 541 42.06 18.79 15.18
N ASN A 542 40.90 19.07 14.56
CA ASN A 542 40.24 20.37 14.63
C ASN A 542 39.16 20.36 15.76
N PRO A 543 39.29 21.27 16.78
CA PRO A 543 38.33 21.33 17.90
C PRO A 543 36.87 21.51 17.51
N GLN A 544 36.57 22.04 16.33
CA GLN A 544 35.20 22.14 15.82
C GLN A 544 34.55 20.77 15.63
N ALA A 545 35.29 19.67 15.64
CA ALA A 545 34.73 18.31 15.63
C ALA A 545 33.67 18.12 16.74
N ASN A 546 33.89 18.74 17.91
CA ASN A 546 32.93 18.63 19.05
C ASN A 546 31.60 19.28 18.76
N GLU A 547 31.58 20.42 18.06
CA GLU A 547 30.33 21.08 17.66
C GLU A 547 29.51 20.20 16.68
N TRP A 548 30.19 19.52 15.76
CA TRP A 548 29.56 18.61 14.83
C TRP A 548 29.05 17.33 15.50
N ALA A 549 29.77 16.84 16.54
CA ALA A 549 29.26 15.76 17.38
C ALA A 549 27.95 16.15 18.09
N ASP A 550 27.88 17.36 18.63
CA ASP A 550 26.65 17.88 19.26
C ASP A 550 25.48 17.96 18.27
N LYS A 551 25.74 18.36 17.01
CA LYS A 551 24.72 18.40 15.95
C LYS A 551 24.18 17.00 15.62
N VAL A 552 25.01 15.97 15.58
CA VAL A 552 24.58 14.57 15.39
C VAL A 552 23.63 14.16 16.52
N GLU A 553 24.02 14.40 17.76
CA GLU A 553 23.21 14.03 18.92
C GLU A 553 21.89 14.83 18.98
N GLN A 554 21.90 16.10 18.60
CA GLN A 554 20.68 16.92 18.53
C GLN A 554 19.73 16.42 17.44
N ALA A 555 20.25 16.08 16.26
CA ALA A 555 19.45 15.53 15.17
C ALA A 555 18.86 14.16 15.53
N PHE A 556 19.62 13.31 16.21
CA PHE A 556 19.14 12.03 16.70
C PHE A 556 17.97 12.19 17.71
N ARG A 557 18.08 13.15 18.65
CA ARG A 557 16.98 13.46 19.58
C ARG A 557 15.78 14.07 18.85
N ARG A 558 16.01 14.91 17.84
CA ARG A 558 14.94 15.49 17.03
C ARG A 558 14.16 14.43 16.25
N ASP A 559 14.83 13.41 15.71
CA ASP A 559 14.18 12.29 15.03
C ASP A 559 13.19 11.57 15.96
N ALA A 560 13.62 11.22 17.16
CA ALA A 560 12.77 10.61 18.16
C ALA A 560 11.56 11.51 18.54
N GLU A 561 11.78 12.83 18.63
CA GLU A 561 10.71 13.78 18.92
C GLU A 561 9.70 13.91 17.77
N LEU A 562 10.13 13.97 16.53
CA LEU A 562 9.25 13.97 15.36
C LEU A 562 8.37 12.71 15.32
N CYS A 563 8.95 11.55 15.59
CA CYS A 563 8.19 10.30 15.67
C CYS A 563 7.21 10.29 16.86
N ARG A 564 7.62 10.80 18.03
CA ARG A 564 6.75 10.94 19.20
C ARG A 564 5.56 11.85 18.91
N GLU A 565 5.80 13.02 18.32
CA GLU A 565 4.73 13.95 17.92
C GLU A 565 3.75 13.32 16.94
N TYR A 566 4.24 12.54 15.97
CA TYR A 566 3.38 11.81 15.02
C TYR A 566 2.47 10.83 15.76
N ASN A 567 3.02 10.05 16.69
CA ASN A 567 2.28 9.01 17.40
C ASN A 567 1.32 9.57 18.46
N GLU A 568 1.76 10.58 19.24
CA GLU A 568 1.09 10.96 20.48
C GLU A 568 0.27 12.25 20.37
N GLU A 569 0.65 13.17 19.47
CA GLU A 569 0.04 14.50 19.40
C GLU A 569 -0.84 14.70 18.16
N MET A 570 -0.36 14.24 17.01
CA MET A 570 -1.08 14.42 15.75
C MET A 570 -2.45 13.74 15.80
N SER A 571 -3.48 14.47 15.34
CA SER A 571 -4.87 13.99 15.36
C SER A 571 -5.33 13.48 16.75
N GLY A 572 -4.81 14.12 17.83
CA GLY A 572 -5.13 13.72 19.20
C GLY A 572 -4.64 12.31 19.60
N GLY A 573 -3.53 11.85 19.01
CA GLY A 573 -2.95 10.54 19.28
C GLY A 573 -3.62 9.37 18.56
N LYS A 574 -4.45 9.64 17.56
CA LYS A 574 -5.14 8.60 16.74
C LYS A 574 -4.16 7.60 16.15
N TRP A 575 -2.95 8.03 15.79
CA TRP A 575 -1.95 7.22 15.09
C TRP A 575 -0.89 6.63 16.02
N ASN A 576 -1.15 6.58 17.32
CA ASN A 576 -0.19 6.03 18.28
C ASN A 576 0.21 4.59 17.93
N GLY A 577 1.52 4.38 17.80
CA GLY A 577 2.15 3.14 17.34
C GLY A 577 2.46 3.07 15.85
N MET A 578 1.86 3.93 15.01
CA MET A 578 2.01 3.87 13.56
C MET A 578 3.40 4.32 13.06
N MET A 579 4.08 5.21 13.78
CA MET A 579 5.41 5.70 13.39
C MET A 579 6.47 5.22 14.39
N THR A 580 6.71 3.91 14.37
CA THR A 580 7.64 3.23 15.29
C THR A 580 8.72 2.43 14.58
N GLN A 581 8.74 2.45 13.24
CA GLN A 581 9.75 1.78 12.45
C GLN A 581 11.15 2.33 12.75
N LYS A 582 12.09 1.43 13.07
CA LYS A 582 13.50 1.77 13.27
C LYS A 582 14.18 1.99 11.92
N HIS A 583 15.06 2.99 11.85
CA HIS A 583 15.64 3.44 10.57
C HIS A 583 17.05 4.04 10.68
N ILE A 584 17.59 4.18 11.90
CA ILE A 584 18.95 4.71 12.13
C ILE A 584 19.85 3.62 12.70
N GLY A 585 20.94 3.27 12.00
CA GLY A 585 21.97 2.36 12.49
C GLY A 585 21.83 0.91 12.02
N TYR A 586 21.13 0.67 10.92
CA TYR A 586 21.08 -0.64 10.28
C TYR A 586 22.48 -1.09 9.83
N THR A 587 22.78 -2.38 10.05
CA THR A 587 23.98 -3.04 9.54
C THR A 587 23.68 -4.06 8.46
N SER A 588 22.54 -4.76 8.57
CA SER A 588 22.00 -5.68 7.56
C SER A 588 20.49 -5.63 7.57
N TRP A 589 19.84 -6.19 6.55
CA TRP A 589 18.38 -6.22 6.48
C TRP A 589 17.73 -7.08 7.60
N ASN A 590 18.41 -8.12 8.04
CA ASN A 590 17.96 -9.06 9.07
C ASN A 590 18.54 -8.75 10.47
N ASP A 591 19.07 -7.55 10.67
CA ASP A 591 19.57 -7.11 11.98
C ASP A 591 18.39 -7.04 12.96
N ASP A 592 18.50 -7.73 14.11
CA ASP A 592 17.55 -7.55 15.21
C ASP A 592 17.71 -6.15 15.79
N PHE A 593 16.78 -5.29 15.44
CA PHE A 593 16.92 -3.85 15.53
C PHE A 593 15.83 -3.24 16.44
N PRO A 594 15.94 -3.45 17.77
CA PRO A 594 14.89 -3.05 18.71
C PRO A 594 14.79 -1.53 18.91
N ALA A 595 15.85 -0.78 18.63
CA ALA A 595 15.92 0.68 18.82
C ALA A 595 16.86 1.32 17.81
N ASP A 596 16.55 2.55 17.41
CA ASP A 596 17.49 3.37 16.63
C ASP A 596 18.81 3.53 17.38
N ARG A 597 19.92 3.54 16.66
CA ARG A 597 21.27 3.61 17.20
C ARG A 597 21.90 4.96 16.86
N LEU A 598 22.37 5.69 17.87
CA LEU A 598 23.09 6.94 17.64
C LEU A 598 24.32 6.69 16.76
N PRO A 599 24.50 7.43 15.64
CA PRO A 599 25.69 7.34 14.82
C PRO A 599 26.95 7.67 15.63
N GLU A 600 28.04 6.93 15.35
CA GLU A 600 29.30 7.12 16.04
C GLU A 600 29.87 8.52 15.80
N VAL A 601 30.27 9.19 16.89
CA VAL A 601 30.91 10.50 16.87
C VAL A 601 32.21 10.48 17.66
N TYR A 602 33.14 11.32 17.26
CA TYR A 602 34.42 11.49 17.94
C TYR A 602 34.56 12.88 18.55
N ARG A 603 35.19 12.95 19.72
CA ARG A 603 35.42 14.21 20.44
C ARG A 603 36.89 14.40 20.70
N ILE A 604 37.37 15.64 20.53
CA ILE A 604 38.73 16.04 20.90
C ILE A 604 38.67 16.52 22.35
N GLU A 605 39.52 15.94 23.19
CA GLU A 605 39.68 16.42 24.56
C GLU A 605 40.18 17.88 24.54
N GLN A 606 39.40 18.78 25.09
CA GLN A 606 39.89 20.13 25.33
C GLN A 606 40.81 20.08 26.56
N PRO A 607 42.01 20.71 26.50
CA PRO A 607 42.79 20.86 27.69
C PRO A 607 41.95 21.52 28.76
N ALA A 608 41.96 20.99 29.98
CA ALA A 608 41.31 21.63 31.10
C ALA A 608 41.77 23.09 31.13
N ASP A 609 40.83 24.03 31.15
CA ASP A 609 41.13 25.46 31.32
C ASP A 609 41.92 25.59 32.62
N ASP A 610 43.20 25.84 32.49
CA ASP A 610 44.14 26.04 33.60
C ASP A 610 43.86 27.41 34.23
N ALA A 611 42.60 27.62 34.67
CA ALA A 611 42.12 28.88 35.29
C ALA A 611 42.64 29.08 36.73
N ASP A 612 43.56 28.20 37.22
CA ASP A 612 43.98 28.21 38.62
C ASP A 612 45.48 28.53 38.86
N HIS A 613 46.23 29.04 37.85
CA HIS A 613 47.60 29.46 38.07
C HIS A 613 47.84 30.94 37.76
N LYS A 614 47.19 31.84 38.51
CA LYS A 614 47.67 33.22 38.77
C LYS A 614 47.26 33.69 40.16
N ARG A 615 47.79 33.08 41.20
CA ARG A 615 48.04 33.79 42.44
C ARG A 615 49.54 34.06 42.53
N ILE A 616 49.96 35.16 41.94
CA ILE A 616 51.23 35.77 42.27
C ILE A 616 51.05 36.49 43.59
N PHE A 617 51.72 36.01 44.63
CA PHE A 617 51.92 36.74 45.87
C PHE A 617 52.98 37.85 45.59
N VAL A 618 52.62 39.07 45.84
CA VAL A 618 53.54 40.15 46.17
C VAL A 618 53.38 40.47 47.64
#